data_2785b4f1e428f7294a4de847e2c90fc6
#
_entry.id   2785b4f1e428f7294a4de847e2c90fc6
#
_cell.length_a   1.000
_cell.length_b   1.000
_cell.length_c   1.000
_cell.angle_alpha   90.00
_cell.angle_beta   90.00
_cell.angle_gamma   90.00
#
_symmetry.space_group_name_H-M   'P 1'
#
loop_
_entity.id
_entity.type
_entity.pdbx_description
1 polymer ?
#
loop_
_entity_poly.entity_id
_entity_poly.type
_entity_poly.pdbx_seq_one_letter_code
_entity_poly.pdbx_strand_id
1 'polypeptide(L)'
;MKYCRSFLSLLLALAIICVSGCDISTIENAFGLGMNSSTKEASDAEKTSVEIEYFDSTDKTDERSSHDSDVSDDVSLTDEPTADYDTTDEELIYDDANKLYSVSCADPDRITISFAGDVCLTEGCSVLNYIKRHDNNMANSFDEKLLNRMVGSDIFMLNNEFPYSTGGAPLEGKMYTFRAAPESAAFLKDIGTDIVSLANNHCYDYGPAALKDTFETLRDISMPYVGAGENITEAVKPAYFKCNGKTIAFIAATQIEGYANPETKEATENSPGVFRCLDTTRIKQVIEEADSKSDFVICFIHWGKEKNDLVMSWQQSEASDMVSAGADLIIGAHSHCLQGIDYIDGVPVFYSLGNYLFNSNTQDTCLVTATLDCCASDAVDIESLQFVPCIQSGGQTVEAGDDEWARIIRYEQGISYYAAIDENGYVTYSSSNHNTQHGMNTSPMREPEEKESDE
;
A
#
# COMPACT_ATOMS: atom_id res chain seq x y z
N MET A 1 48.90 -24.96 -18.45
CA MET A 1 48.04 -23.77 -18.61
C MET A 1 46.71 -23.84 -17.84
N LYS A 2 46.40 -24.92 -17.13
CA LYS A 2 45.14 -25.05 -16.36
C LYS A 2 45.18 -24.41 -14.95
N TYR A 3 46.36 -24.14 -14.39
CA TYR A 3 46.50 -23.55 -13.04
C TYR A 3 46.50 -22.03 -13.01
N CYS A 4 46.71 -21.37 -14.16
CA CYS A 4 46.79 -19.89 -14.21
C CYS A 4 45.40 -19.21 -14.21
N ARG A 5 44.35 -19.92 -14.68
CA ARG A 5 42.97 -19.33 -14.69
C ARG A 5 42.30 -19.38 -13.34
N SER A 6 42.58 -20.37 -12.50
CA SER A 6 42.00 -20.47 -11.15
C SER A 6 42.61 -19.42 -10.18
N PHE A 7 43.85 -19.01 -10.38
CA PHE A 7 44.50 -18.01 -9.54
C PHE A 7 44.00 -16.60 -9.84
N LEU A 8 43.67 -16.31 -11.11
CA LEU A 8 43.16 -15.00 -11.52
C LEU A 8 41.73 -14.78 -11.03
N SER A 9 40.89 -15.85 -10.99
CA SER A 9 39.52 -15.80 -10.47
C SER A 9 39.50 -15.60 -8.94
N LEU A 10 40.48 -16.16 -8.23
CA LEU A 10 40.60 -15.98 -6.78
C LEU A 10 41.07 -14.58 -6.41
N LEU A 11 41.98 -13.99 -7.18
CA LEU A 11 42.42 -12.61 -6.99
C LEU A 11 41.35 -11.57 -7.32
N LEU A 12 40.48 -11.84 -8.30
CA LEU A 12 39.37 -10.97 -8.62
C LEU A 12 38.26 -11.01 -7.52
N ALA A 13 38.00 -12.17 -6.94
CA ALA A 13 37.08 -12.32 -5.81
C ALA A 13 37.58 -11.59 -4.54
N LEU A 14 38.88 -11.68 -4.26
CA LEU A 14 39.50 -10.96 -3.13
C LEU A 14 39.51 -9.42 -3.33
N ALA A 15 39.62 -8.94 -4.55
CA ALA A 15 39.60 -7.50 -4.84
C ALA A 15 38.16 -6.92 -4.67
N ILE A 16 37.13 -7.70 -4.94
CA ILE A 16 35.71 -7.29 -4.73
C ILE A 16 35.38 -7.23 -3.23
N ILE A 17 35.92 -8.15 -2.42
CA ILE A 17 35.67 -8.20 -0.97
C ILE A 17 36.34 -7.01 -0.24
N CYS A 18 37.50 -6.52 -0.70
CA CYS A 18 38.15 -5.36 -0.10
C CYS A 18 37.41 -4.03 -0.34
N VAL A 19 36.48 -3.98 -1.29
CA VAL A 19 35.72 -2.75 -1.60
C VAL A 19 34.38 -2.71 -0.86
N SER A 20 33.86 -3.86 -0.38
CA SER A 20 32.51 -3.96 0.23
C SER A 20 32.47 -4.01 1.77
N GLY A 21 33.60 -4.01 2.47
CA GLY A 21 33.65 -3.86 3.94
C GLY A 21 32.95 -4.97 4.74
N CYS A 22 32.84 -6.19 4.18
CA CYS A 22 32.21 -7.33 4.87
C CYS A 22 33.19 -8.09 5.78
N ASP A 23 32.71 -8.50 6.95
CA ASP A 23 33.45 -9.22 7.97
C ASP A 23 33.81 -10.65 7.53
N ILE A 24 35.01 -11.13 7.91
CA ILE A 24 35.58 -12.42 7.51
C ILE A 24 34.74 -13.62 8.04
N SER A 25 33.97 -13.43 9.12
CA SER A 25 33.08 -14.46 9.68
C SER A 25 31.93 -14.90 8.74
N THR A 26 31.62 -14.13 7.74
CA THR A 26 30.55 -14.43 6.75
C THR A 26 31.03 -15.39 5.67
N ILE A 27 32.34 -15.55 5.50
CA ILE A 27 32.94 -16.38 4.42
C ILE A 27 32.98 -17.85 4.81
N GLU A 28 33.16 -18.18 6.10
CA GLU A 28 33.24 -19.57 6.57
C GLU A 28 31.91 -20.34 6.39
N ASN A 29 30.79 -19.67 6.48
CA ASN A 29 29.46 -20.26 6.29
C ASN A 29 29.07 -20.48 4.81
N ALA A 30 29.66 -19.74 3.90
CA ALA A 30 29.33 -19.84 2.47
C ALA A 30 30.05 -20.96 1.72
N PHE A 31 31.19 -21.46 2.24
CA PHE A 31 32.02 -22.44 1.52
C PHE A 31 32.15 -23.83 2.15
N GLY A 32 31.48 -24.12 3.27
CA GLY A 32 31.37 -25.47 3.82
C GLY A 32 32.71 -26.12 4.25
N LEU A 33 33.70 -25.34 4.65
CA LEU A 33 35.00 -25.87 5.13
C LEU A 33 34.96 -26.06 6.64
N GLY A 34 34.29 -27.15 7.10
CA GLY A 34 34.32 -27.59 8.47
C GLY A 34 35.60 -28.38 8.78
N MET A 35 36.50 -27.85 9.57
CA MET A 35 37.52 -28.66 10.23
C MET A 35 36.98 -29.20 11.53
N ASN A 36 36.90 -30.53 11.66
CA ASN A 36 36.59 -31.26 12.88
C ASN A 36 37.68 -31.02 13.92
N SER A 37 37.30 -30.54 15.10
CA SER A 37 38.01 -30.83 16.31
C SER A 37 37.01 -31.25 17.43
N SER A 38 37.11 -32.50 17.83
CA SER A 38 36.34 -33.11 18.89
C SER A 38 36.85 -32.66 20.25
N THR A 39 35.96 -32.24 21.14
CA THR A 39 36.04 -32.55 22.56
C THR A 39 34.64 -32.64 23.14
N LYS A 40 34.41 -33.80 23.82
CA LYS A 40 33.22 -34.11 24.63
C LYS A 40 33.20 -33.25 25.87
N GLU A 41 32.01 -32.84 26.30
CA GLU A 41 31.53 -33.13 27.66
C GLU A 41 30.04 -32.88 27.74
N ALA A 42 29.39 -33.81 28.45
CA ALA A 42 27.97 -33.88 28.69
C ALA A 42 27.58 -33.13 29.98
N SER A 43 26.39 -32.57 30.01
CA SER A 43 25.58 -32.57 31.26
C SER A 43 24.11 -32.35 30.93
N ASP A 44 23.31 -33.21 31.54
CA ASP A 44 21.85 -33.27 31.57
C ASP A 44 21.22 -32.02 32.17
N ALA A 45 20.08 -31.58 31.64
CA ALA A 45 19.10 -30.84 32.41
C ALA A 45 17.68 -31.07 31.81
N GLU A 46 16.85 -31.44 32.73
CA GLU A 46 15.49 -31.90 32.76
C GLU A 46 14.47 -31.13 31.93
N LYS A 47 13.56 -31.92 31.34
CA LYS A 47 12.25 -31.50 30.85
C LYS A 47 11.30 -31.25 32.00
N THR A 48 10.76 -30.06 32.12
CA THR A 48 9.59 -29.80 32.97
C THR A 48 8.42 -29.39 32.03
N SER A 49 7.46 -30.29 31.97
CA SER A 49 6.16 -30.05 31.38
C SER A 49 5.30 -29.26 32.36
N VAL A 50 4.70 -28.17 31.91
CA VAL A 50 3.65 -27.44 32.63
C VAL A 50 2.32 -27.70 31.93
N GLU A 51 1.45 -28.42 32.62
CA GLU A 51 0.05 -28.59 32.32
C GLU A 51 -0.69 -27.30 32.69
N ILE A 52 -1.52 -26.79 31.76
CA ILE A 52 -2.46 -25.70 32.05
C ILE A 52 -3.85 -26.29 32.08
N GLU A 53 -4.44 -26.23 33.29
CA GLU A 53 -5.83 -26.62 33.55
C GLU A 53 -6.81 -25.60 32.96
N TYR A 54 -7.82 -26.11 32.26
CA TYR A 54 -9.02 -25.38 31.85
C TYR A 54 -9.98 -25.24 33.02
N PHE A 55 -10.40 -24.01 33.31
CA PHE A 55 -11.54 -23.74 34.17
C PHE A 55 -12.79 -23.50 33.29
N ASP A 56 -13.71 -24.43 33.40
CA ASP A 56 -15.10 -24.32 32.92
C ASP A 56 -15.95 -23.75 34.06
N SER A 57 -16.73 -22.70 33.81
CA SER A 57 -17.79 -22.28 34.70
C SER A 57 -19.03 -21.85 33.94
N THR A 58 -19.88 -22.83 33.70
CA THR A 58 -21.32 -22.59 33.53
C THR A 58 -21.93 -22.38 34.93
N ASP A 59 -22.67 -21.30 35.17
CA ASP A 59 -23.95 -21.45 35.85
C ASP A 59 -24.91 -20.25 35.61
N LYS A 60 -26.17 -20.61 35.45
CA LYS A 60 -27.34 -19.77 35.25
C LYS A 60 -27.89 -19.30 36.60
N THR A 61 -28.60 -18.20 36.65
CA THR A 61 -30.02 -18.15 37.12
C THR A 61 -30.58 -16.73 37.14
N ASP A 62 -31.79 -16.62 36.59
CA ASP A 62 -32.93 -15.73 36.73
C ASP A 62 -33.06 -14.90 38.05
N GLU A 63 -33.61 -13.71 37.98
CA GLU A 63 -34.99 -13.39 38.37
C GLU A 63 -35.36 -11.87 38.26
N ARG A 64 -36.62 -11.68 37.96
CA ARG A 64 -37.41 -10.46 37.83
C ARG A 64 -37.49 -9.61 39.13
N SER A 65 -37.69 -8.31 38.95
CA SER A 65 -38.88 -7.64 39.53
C SER A 65 -39.15 -6.26 38.96
N SER A 66 -40.38 -6.03 38.71
CA SER A 66 -41.08 -4.81 38.30
C SER A 66 -41.19 -3.78 39.44
N HIS A 67 -41.16 -2.49 39.11
CA HIS A 67 -42.04 -1.53 39.82
C HIS A 67 -42.35 -0.30 38.94
N ASP A 68 -43.63 -0.07 38.75
CA ASP A 68 -44.27 1.13 38.27
C ASP A 68 -44.12 2.28 39.27
N SER A 69 -44.04 3.51 38.79
CA SER A 69 -44.80 4.64 39.36
C SER A 69 -44.79 5.84 38.41
N ASP A 70 -46.01 6.22 38.01
CA ASP A 70 -46.40 7.47 37.40
C ASP A 70 -45.99 8.70 38.19
N VAL A 71 -45.60 9.75 37.50
CA VAL A 71 -46.01 11.14 37.80
C VAL A 71 -45.99 11.97 36.53
N SER A 72 -47.16 12.49 36.17
CA SER A 72 -47.40 13.56 35.19
C SER A 72 -46.91 14.90 35.74
N ASP A 73 -46.32 15.75 34.87
CA ASP A 73 -46.65 17.16 34.86
C ASP A 73 -46.32 17.83 33.52
N ASP A 74 -47.26 18.58 33.11
CA ASP A 74 -47.52 19.35 31.92
C ASP A 74 -46.66 20.63 31.88
N VAL A 75 -45.93 20.91 30.81
CA VAL A 75 -45.50 22.26 30.46
C VAL A 75 -45.47 22.46 28.93
N SER A 76 -46.20 23.44 28.56
CA SER A 76 -46.59 24.04 27.32
C SER A 76 -45.50 24.32 26.29
N LEU A 77 -45.90 24.04 25.05
CA LEU A 77 -45.45 24.43 23.72
C LEU A 77 -44.85 25.82 23.56
N THR A 78 -43.69 25.92 22.90
CA THR A 78 -43.37 26.97 21.96
C THR A 78 -42.90 26.31 20.66
N ASP A 79 -43.62 26.60 19.58
CA ASP A 79 -43.27 26.21 18.21
C ASP A 79 -41.99 26.87 17.75
N GLU A 80 -40.98 26.08 17.43
CA GLU A 80 -39.93 26.47 16.49
C GLU A 80 -40.06 25.60 15.22
N PRO A 81 -39.79 26.16 14.01
CA PRO A 81 -39.99 25.44 12.79
C PRO A 81 -38.93 24.33 12.63
N THR A 82 -39.36 23.10 12.71
CA THR A 82 -38.58 21.96 12.29
C THR A 82 -38.34 22.06 10.78
N ALA A 83 -37.12 22.38 10.38
CA ALA A 83 -36.67 22.13 9.04
C ALA A 83 -36.70 20.59 8.86
N ASP A 84 -37.64 20.10 8.07
CA ASP A 84 -37.63 18.76 7.52
C ASP A 84 -36.39 18.64 6.65
N TYR A 85 -35.32 18.12 7.21
CA TYR A 85 -34.28 17.48 6.43
C TYR A 85 -34.85 16.12 6.04
N ASP A 86 -35.34 16.06 4.81
CA ASP A 86 -35.61 14.78 4.13
C ASP A 86 -34.28 14.09 3.87
N THR A 87 -33.73 13.47 4.91
CA THR A 87 -32.67 12.48 4.77
C THR A 87 -33.31 11.25 4.20
N THR A 88 -33.35 11.15 2.88
CA THR A 88 -33.49 9.84 2.24
C THR A 88 -32.28 9.05 2.71
N ASP A 89 -32.50 8.09 3.62
CA ASP A 89 -31.51 7.06 3.96
C ASP A 89 -31.24 6.28 2.66
N GLU A 90 -30.28 6.75 1.84
CA GLU A 90 -29.76 5.95 0.75
C GLU A 90 -29.03 4.78 1.42
N GLU A 91 -29.56 3.58 1.24
CA GLU A 91 -28.96 2.35 1.73
C GLU A 91 -27.52 2.26 1.20
N LEU A 92 -26.52 2.18 2.10
CA LEU A 92 -25.11 2.10 1.71
C LEU A 92 -24.89 0.86 0.84
N ILE A 93 -24.33 1.05 -0.35
CA ILE A 93 -24.06 -0.01 -1.30
C ILE A 93 -22.75 -0.70 -0.92
N TYR A 94 -22.79 -2.04 -0.80
CA TYR A 94 -21.62 -2.89 -0.77
C TYR A 94 -21.84 -4.07 -1.71
N ASP A 95 -21.44 -3.93 -2.98
CA ASP A 95 -21.54 -4.95 -4.03
C ASP A 95 -20.16 -5.37 -4.49
N ASP A 96 -19.56 -6.33 -3.78
CA ASP A 96 -18.21 -6.83 -4.07
C ASP A 96 -18.14 -7.54 -5.43
N ALA A 97 -19.24 -8.15 -5.88
CA ALA A 97 -19.29 -8.82 -7.18
C ALA A 97 -19.13 -7.83 -8.34
N ASN A 98 -19.69 -6.63 -8.20
CA ASN A 98 -19.56 -5.56 -9.18
C ASN A 98 -18.49 -4.53 -8.80
N LYS A 99 -17.85 -4.68 -7.64
CA LYS A 99 -16.90 -3.71 -7.04
C LYS A 99 -17.51 -2.30 -6.97
N LEU A 100 -18.77 -2.23 -6.54
CA LEU A 100 -19.54 -1.00 -6.37
C LEU A 100 -19.83 -0.78 -4.89
N TYR A 101 -19.35 0.34 -4.38
CA TYR A 101 -19.44 0.70 -2.97
C TYR A 101 -20.01 2.11 -2.83
N SER A 102 -20.50 2.46 -1.66
CA SER A 102 -20.83 3.84 -1.32
C SER A 102 -20.26 4.20 0.04
N VAL A 103 -19.88 5.46 0.18
CA VAL A 103 -19.42 6.06 1.43
C VAL A 103 -20.20 7.33 1.70
N SER A 104 -20.42 7.62 2.99
CA SER A 104 -20.99 8.88 3.43
C SER A 104 -19.87 9.90 3.54
N CYS A 105 -19.98 11.03 2.84
CA CYS A 105 -19.01 12.10 2.92
C CYS A 105 -19.41 13.11 4.01
N ALA A 106 -18.41 13.64 4.72
CA ALA A 106 -18.62 14.59 5.79
C ALA A 106 -19.09 15.98 5.29
N ASP A 107 -18.63 16.38 4.10
CA ASP A 107 -19.01 17.62 3.42
C ASP A 107 -19.81 17.28 2.16
N PRO A 108 -21.02 17.82 1.96
CA PRO A 108 -21.86 17.49 0.80
C PRO A 108 -21.27 18.03 -0.54
N ASP A 109 -20.40 19.00 -0.47
CA ASP A 109 -19.81 19.67 -1.63
C ASP A 109 -18.40 19.16 -1.96
N ARG A 110 -17.81 18.32 -1.08
CA ARG A 110 -16.43 17.84 -1.20
C ARG A 110 -16.33 16.35 -0.93
N ILE A 111 -15.31 15.76 -1.55
CA ILE A 111 -14.86 14.39 -1.24
C ILE A 111 -13.37 14.46 -0.89
N THR A 112 -13.02 13.95 0.29
CA THR A 112 -11.62 13.85 0.74
C THR A 112 -11.11 12.43 0.57
N ILE A 113 -10.00 12.27 -0.16
CA ILE A 113 -9.40 10.97 -0.41
C ILE A 113 -7.94 11.01 0.04
N SER A 114 -7.56 10.13 0.97
CA SER A 114 -6.19 10.02 1.42
C SER A 114 -5.52 8.75 0.88
N PHE A 115 -4.21 8.86 0.61
CA PHE A 115 -3.38 7.78 0.08
C PHE A 115 -2.14 7.61 0.91
N ALA A 116 -1.84 6.35 1.26
CA ALA A 116 -0.58 5.94 1.86
C ALA A 116 0.18 4.96 0.97
N GLY A 117 1.50 4.92 1.11
CA GLY A 117 2.37 4.01 0.38
C GLY A 117 2.33 2.58 0.90
N ASP A 118 3.51 1.95 0.96
CA ASP A 118 3.65 0.52 1.22
C ASP A 118 3.43 0.18 2.70
N VAL A 119 2.53 -0.79 2.95
CA VAL A 119 2.26 -1.36 4.27
C VAL A 119 2.57 -2.85 4.26
N CYS A 120 3.28 -3.34 5.30
CA CYS A 120 3.62 -4.75 5.45
C CYS A 120 3.44 -5.22 6.90
N LEU A 121 2.54 -6.19 7.10
CA LEU A 121 2.25 -6.82 8.40
C LEU A 121 2.76 -8.27 8.48
N THR A 122 3.85 -8.59 7.77
CA THR A 122 4.42 -9.93 7.75
C THR A 122 4.71 -10.49 9.15
N GLU A 123 4.44 -11.77 9.35
CA GLU A 123 4.76 -12.47 10.60
C GLU A 123 6.23 -12.30 11.00
N GLY A 124 6.45 -11.91 12.26
CA GLY A 124 7.79 -11.68 12.80
C GLY A 124 8.42 -10.35 12.42
N CYS A 125 7.80 -9.53 11.56
CA CYS A 125 8.34 -8.19 11.27
C CYS A 125 8.21 -7.24 12.48
N SER A 126 8.98 -6.14 12.43
CA SER A 126 8.98 -5.13 13.50
C SER A 126 7.63 -4.45 13.67
N VAL A 127 6.92 -4.18 12.57
CA VAL A 127 5.61 -3.54 12.55
C VAL A 127 4.57 -4.39 13.30
N LEU A 128 4.39 -5.65 12.87
CA LEU A 128 3.42 -6.54 13.51
C LEU A 128 3.77 -6.79 14.98
N ASN A 129 5.06 -6.91 15.32
CA ASN A 129 5.52 -7.02 16.69
C ASN A 129 5.27 -5.75 17.51
N TYR A 130 5.33 -4.57 16.89
CA TYR A 130 4.95 -3.31 17.53
C TYR A 130 3.46 -3.29 17.85
N ILE A 131 2.60 -3.55 16.87
CA ILE A 131 1.14 -3.59 17.00
C ILE A 131 0.74 -4.56 18.14
N LYS A 132 1.27 -5.80 18.14
CA LYS A 132 0.97 -6.82 19.16
C LYS A 132 1.37 -6.39 20.56
N ARG A 133 2.39 -5.56 20.73
CA ARG A 133 2.81 -5.04 22.05
C ARG A 133 2.05 -3.81 22.50
N HIS A 134 1.29 -3.16 21.60
CA HIS A 134 0.52 -1.97 21.86
C HIS A 134 -0.98 -2.26 21.65
N ASP A 135 -1.52 -3.07 22.57
CA ASP A 135 -2.93 -3.44 22.68
C ASP A 135 -3.51 -4.17 21.46
N ASN A 136 -2.64 -4.74 20.61
CA ASN A 136 -3.05 -5.38 19.37
C ASN A 136 -3.95 -4.48 18.52
N ASN A 137 -3.59 -3.18 18.42
CA ASN A 137 -4.32 -2.15 17.71
C ASN A 137 -3.35 -1.35 16.84
N MET A 138 -3.57 -1.37 15.51
CA MET A 138 -2.71 -0.71 14.54
C MET A 138 -2.75 0.82 14.65
N ALA A 139 -3.83 1.41 15.17
CA ALA A 139 -3.92 2.84 15.40
C ALA A 139 -2.78 3.35 16.31
N ASN A 140 -2.30 2.52 17.25
CA ASN A 140 -1.18 2.86 18.13
C ASN A 140 0.18 2.94 17.40
N SER A 141 0.25 2.57 16.12
CA SER A 141 1.44 2.77 15.28
C SER A 141 1.53 4.18 14.68
N PHE A 142 0.54 5.04 14.94
CA PHE A 142 0.46 6.38 14.40
C PHE A 142 0.31 7.41 15.51
N ASP A 143 0.80 8.62 15.30
CA ASP A 143 0.48 9.73 16.18
C ASP A 143 -0.96 10.21 15.93
N GLU A 144 -1.53 10.93 16.91
CA GLU A 144 -2.93 11.37 16.88
C GLU A 144 -3.26 12.24 15.65
N LYS A 145 -2.32 13.11 15.24
CA LYS A 145 -2.53 13.98 14.08
C LYS A 145 -2.68 13.19 12.79
N LEU A 146 -1.76 12.27 12.55
CA LEU A 146 -1.75 11.46 11.35
C LEU A 146 -2.94 10.50 11.33
N LEU A 147 -3.26 9.88 12.47
CA LEU A 147 -4.43 9.01 12.60
C LEU A 147 -5.73 9.77 12.30
N ASN A 148 -5.88 10.99 12.83
CA ASN A 148 -7.05 11.83 12.56
C ASN A 148 -7.19 12.22 11.10
N ARG A 149 -6.07 12.39 10.36
CA ARG A 149 -6.12 12.65 8.91
C ARG A 149 -6.62 11.43 8.13
N MET A 150 -6.14 10.23 8.49
CA MET A 150 -6.55 8.98 7.83
C MET A 150 -8.04 8.69 8.08
N VAL A 151 -8.44 8.66 9.34
CA VAL A 151 -9.83 8.34 9.75
C VAL A 151 -10.82 9.45 9.35
N GLY A 152 -10.34 10.70 9.26
CA GLY A 152 -11.14 11.85 8.87
C GLY A 152 -11.32 12.02 7.36
N SER A 153 -10.67 11.21 6.53
CA SER A 153 -10.90 11.19 5.08
C SER A 153 -12.15 10.38 4.76
N ASP A 154 -12.89 10.80 3.72
CA ASP A 154 -14.07 10.06 3.27
C ASP A 154 -13.69 8.70 2.65
N ILE A 155 -12.50 8.63 2.01
CA ILE A 155 -11.92 7.38 1.49
C ILE A 155 -10.42 7.36 1.82
N PHE A 156 -9.95 6.28 2.43
CA PHE A 156 -8.52 6.07 2.67
C PHE A 156 -8.02 4.81 1.98
N MET A 157 -7.02 4.97 1.09
CA MET A 157 -6.40 3.90 0.31
C MET A 157 -4.93 3.71 0.66
N LEU A 158 -4.47 2.44 0.70
CA LEU A 158 -3.06 2.09 0.88
C LEU A 158 -2.64 0.89 0.01
N ASN A 159 -1.32 0.68 -0.15
CA ASN A 159 -0.78 -0.53 -0.76
C ASN A 159 -0.58 -1.64 0.28
N ASN A 160 -1.35 -2.71 0.17
CA ASN A 160 -1.23 -3.90 1.02
C ASN A 160 -0.22 -4.88 0.38
N GLU A 161 1.04 -4.80 0.80
CA GLU A 161 2.16 -5.45 0.11
C GLU A 161 2.52 -6.81 0.71
N PHE A 162 1.52 -7.65 0.91
CA PHE A 162 1.65 -9.02 1.40
C PHE A 162 0.31 -9.77 1.26
N PRO A 163 0.30 -11.12 1.17
CA PRO A 163 -0.94 -11.90 1.25
C PRO A 163 -1.34 -12.20 2.69
N TYR A 164 -2.64 -12.36 2.92
CA TYR A 164 -3.23 -12.90 4.13
C TYR A 164 -3.50 -14.39 3.96
N SER A 165 -2.73 -15.25 4.62
CA SER A 165 -2.91 -16.72 4.55
C SER A 165 -2.12 -17.42 5.64
N THR A 166 -2.58 -18.62 6.02
CA THR A 166 -1.78 -19.58 6.79
C THR A 166 -1.23 -20.69 5.90
N GLY A 167 -1.64 -20.73 4.63
CA GLY A 167 -1.30 -21.75 3.64
C GLY A 167 -0.26 -21.30 2.62
N GLY A 168 -0.09 -22.13 1.57
CA GLY A 168 0.85 -21.87 0.50
C GLY A 168 2.30 -22.19 0.85
N ALA A 169 3.19 -21.99 -0.11
CA ALA A 169 4.63 -22.09 0.05
C ALA A 169 5.28 -20.85 -0.56
N PRO A 170 6.39 -20.34 0.01
CA PRO A 170 7.07 -19.19 -0.54
C PRO A 170 7.52 -19.47 -1.97
N LEU A 171 7.44 -18.46 -2.83
CA LEU A 171 7.91 -18.56 -4.21
C LEU A 171 9.39 -18.93 -4.24
N GLU A 172 9.70 -19.96 -5.00
CA GLU A 172 11.09 -20.44 -5.17
C GLU A 172 11.93 -19.37 -5.88
N GLY A 173 13.11 -19.11 -5.33
CA GLY A 173 14.07 -18.14 -5.89
C GLY A 173 13.79 -16.70 -5.54
N LYS A 174 12.67 -16.35 -4.89
CA LYS A 174 12.40 -15.00 -4.40
C LYS A 174 13.11 -14.77 -3.06
N MET A 175 13.88 -13.67 -2.97
CA MET A 175 14.72 -13.38 -1.80
C MET A 175 13.89 -13.02 -0.57
N TYR A 176 12.86 -12.21 -0.75
CA TYR A 176 11.96 -11.77 0.30
C TYR A 176 10.54 -12.21 -0.03
N THR A 177 9.91 -12.91 0.90
CA THR A 177 8.51 -13.33 0.79
C THR A 177 7.76 -12.92 2.05
N PHE A 178 6.63 -12.27 1.88
CA PHE A 178 5.81 -11.73 2.95
C PHE A 178 4.52 -12.51 3.09
N ARG A 179 4.03 -12.64 4.32
CA ARG A 179 2.72 -13.23 4.62
C ARG A 179 2.28 -12.84 6.02
N ALA A 180 1.01 -12.49 6.16
CA ALA A 180 0.37 -12.28 7.46
C ALA A 180 -0.74 -13.31 7.68
N ALA A 181 -1.06 -13.57 8.96
CA ALA A 181 -2.22 -14.36 9.30
C ALA A 181 -3.53 -13.62 8.94
N PRO A 182 -4.59 -14.31 8.52
CA PRO A 182 -5.86 -13.68 8.10
C PRO A 182 -6.45 -12.70 9.11
N GLU A 183 -6.37 -13.01 10.39
CA GLU A 183 -6.85 -12.13 11.47
C GLU A 183 -6.17 -10.76 11.50
N SER A 184 -4.98 -10.63 10.91
CA SER A 184 -4.28 -9.34 10.81
C SER A 184 -4.96 -8.35 9.86
N ALA A 185 -5.87 -8.81 9.01
CA ALA A 185 -6.62 -7.92 8.13
C ALA A 185 -7.54 -6.95 8.90
N ALA A 186 -7.99 -7.35 10.10
CA ALA A 186 -8.79 -6.49 10.97
C ALA A 186 -8.07 -5.18 11.32
N PHE A 187 -6.74 -5.18 11.36
CA PHE A 187 -5.93 -3.98 11.64
C PHE A 187 -6.14 -2.84 10.63
N LEU A 188 -6.51 -3.17 9.40
CA LEU A 188 -6.85 -2.14 8.40
C LEU A 188 -8.02 -1.25 8.84
N LYS A 189 -8.99 -1.81 9.58
CA LYS A 189 -10.15 -1.07 10.10
C LYS A 189 -9.76 -0.14 11.25
N ASP A 190 -8.72 -0.48 12.04
CA ASP A 190 -8.24 0.35 13.16
C ASP A 190 -7.80 1.74 12.70
N ILE A 191 -7.41 1.88 11.44
CA ILE A 191 -6.86 3.11 10.85
C ILE A 191 -7.77 3.73 9.79
N GLY A 192 -9.01 3.26 9.68
CA GLY A 192 -10.00 3.81 8.76
C GLY A 192 -9.77 3.47 7.28
N THR A 193 -9.08 2.36 6.97
CA THR A 193 -8.87 1.96 5.57
C THR A 193 -10.19 1.55 4.92
N ASP A 194 -10.46 2.08 3.72
CA ASP A 194 -11.65 1.82 2.92
C ASP A 194 -11.38 0.94 1.71
N ILE A 195 -10.18 1.00 1.17
CA ILE A 195 -9.77 0.23 -0.01
C ILE A 195 -8.26 -0.04 0.02
N VAL A 196 -7.84 -1.21 -0.49
CA VAL A 196 -6.43 -1.56 -0.63
C VAL A 196 -6.03 -1.91 -2.06
N SER A 197 -4.80 -1.54 -2.45
CA SER A 197 -4.16 -2.09 -3.64
C SER A 197 -3.54 -3.44 -3.32
N LEU A 198 -3.81 -4.45 -4.15
CA LEU A 198 -3.14 -5.75 -4.16
C LEU A 198 -2.23 -5.92 -5.39
N ALA A 199 -2.17 -4.92 -6.27
CA ALA A 199 -1.33 -4.94 -7.46
C ALA A 199 0.12 -4.64 -7.10
N ASN A 200 0.84 -5.60 -6.53
CA ASN A 200 2.24 -5.48 -6.16
C ASN A 200 2.99 -6.79 -6.32
N ASN A 201 4.31 -6.73 -6.19
CA ASN A 201 5.16 -7.90 -6.36
C ASN A 201 5.12 -8.89 -5.17
N HIS A 202 4.49 -8.55 -4.05
CA HIS A 202 4.43 -9.40 -2.86
C HIS A 202 3.07 -10.08 -2.62
N CYS A 203 2.01 -9.66 -3.30
CA CYS A 203 0.68 -10.24 -3.14
C CYS A 203 0.62 -11.75 -3.48
N TYR A 204 1.50 -12.24 -4.36
CA TYR A 204 1.57 -13.65 -4.80
C TYR A 204 2.67 -14.47 -4.11
N ASP A 205 3.32 -13.98 -3.09
CA ASP A 205 4.52 -14.55 -2.46
C ASP A 205 4.40 -16.00 -1.99
N TYR A 206 3.20 -16.44 -1.64
CA TYR A 206 2.89 -17.80 -1.21
C TYR A 206 2.00 -18.56 -2.21
N GLY A 207 1.97 -18.09 -3.46
CA GLY A 207 1.30 -18.73 -4.57
C GLY A 207 -0.23 -18.55 -4.59
N PRO A 208 -0.90 -19.30 -5.49
CA PRO A 208 -2.33 -19.05 -5.80
C PRO A 208 -3.26 -19.35 -4.62
N ALA A 209 -2.92 -20.27 -3.73
CA ALA A 209 -3.75 -20.57 -2.57
C ALA A 209 -3.76 -19.38 -1.59
N ALA A 210 -2.58 -18.85 -1.26
CA ALA A 210 -2.47 -17.70 -0.37
C ALA A 210 -3.13 -16.43 -0.94
N LEU A 211 -3.04 -16.22 -2.26
CA LEU A 211 -3.73 -15.12 -2.90
C LEU A 211 -5.26 -15.26 -2.80
N LYS A 212 -5.81 -16.47 -2.96
CA LYS A 212 -7.24 -16.72 -2.77
C LYS A 212 -7.68 -16.52 -1.32
N ASP A 213 -6.90 -17.04 -0.37
CA ASP A 213 -7.12 -16.79 1.06
C ASP A 213 -7.16 -15.28 1.35
N THR A 214 -6.31 -14.48 0.66
CA THR A 214 -6.30 -13.01 0.77
C THR A 214 -7.62 -12.41 0.31
N PHE A 215 -8.15 -12.85 -0.83
CA PHE A 215 -9.44 -12.36 -1.32
C PHE A 215 -10.59 -12.69 -0.36
N GLU A 216 -10.63 -13.94 0.15
CA GLU A 216 -11.62 -14.36 1.14
C GLU A 216 -11.50 -13.54 2.43
N THR A 217 -10.29 -13.38 2.95
CA THR A 217 -10.01 -12.60 4.17
C THR A 217 -10.49 -11.16 4.05
N LEU A 218 -10.21 -10.48 2.93
CA LEU A 218 -10.64 -9.10 2.73
C LEU A 218 -12.16 -9.00 2.57
N ARG A 219 -12.81 -9.95 1.89
CA ARG A 219 -14.28 -10.02 1.80
C ARG A 219 -14.93 -10.22 3.17
N ASP A 220 -14.36 -11.09 4.01
CA ASP A 220 -14.90 -11.39 5.36
C ASP A 220 -14.94 -10.16 6.26
N ILE A 221 -14.02 -9.23 6.08
CA ILE A 221 -14.01 -7.95 6.81
C ILE A 221 -14.62 -6.79 6.02
N SER A 222 -15.29 -7.07 4.90
CA SER A 222 -15.85 -6.06 4.00
C SER A 222 -14.79 -4.97 3.63
N MET A 223 -13.64 -5.40 3.14
CA MET A 223 -12.55 -4.54 2.67
C MET A 223 -12.45 -4.59 1.15
N PRO A 224 -12.85 -3.53 0.44
CA PRO A 224 -12.63 -3.38 -1.00
C PRO A 224 -11.16 -3.51 -1.39
N TYR A 225 -10.88 -4.14 -2.53
CA TYR A 225 -9.53 -4.23 -3.08
C TYR A 225 -9.52 -4.14 -4.61
N VAL A 226 -8.41 -3.70 -5.18
CA VAL A 226 -8.18 -3.57 -6.62
C VAL A 226 -6.83 -4.17 -7.03
N GLY A 227 -6.66 -4.47 -8.31
CA GLY A 227 -5.40 -4.86 -8.91
C GLY A 227 -5.01 -6.32 -8.77
N ALA A 228 -5.88 -7.17 -8.22
CA ALA A 228 -5.73 -8.63 -8.21
C ALA A 228 -7.09 -9.31 -8.30
N GLY A 229 -7.11 -10.59 -8.72
CA GLY A 229 -8.34 -11.33 -8.87
C GLY A 229 -8.13 -12.82 -9.11
N GLU A 230 -9.21 -13.60 -9.09
CA GLU A 230 -9.19 -15.04 -9.37
C GLU A 230 -8.92 -15.36 -10.85
N ASN A 231 -9.06 -14.37 -11.71
CA ASN A 231 -8.73 -14.38 -13.13
C ASN A 231 -8.45 -12.95 -13.60
N ILE A 232 -8.06 -12.77 -14.86
CA ILE A 232 -7.71 -11.46 -15.41
C ILE A 232 -8.90 -10.50 -15.45
N THR A 233 -10.11 -10.99 -15.69
CA THR A 233 -11.33 -10.16 -15.71
C THR A 233 -11.58 -9.53 -14.34
N GLU A 234 -11.34 -10.26 -13.26
CA GLU A 234 -11.45 -9.79 -11.90
C GLU A 234 -10.29 -8.84 -11.53
N ALA A 235 -9.05 -9.21 -11.92
CA ALA A 235 -7.86 -8.46 -11.56
C ALA A 235 -7.82 -7.05 -12.15
N VAL A 236 -8.34 -6.87 -13.37
CA VAL A 236 -8.38 -5.56 -14.04
C VAL A 236 -9.56 -4.69 -13.65
N LYS A 237 -10.56 -5.27 -12.94
CA LYS A 237 -11.83 -4.61 -12.64
C LYS A 237 -11.62 -3.42 -11.70
N PRO A 238 -12.03 -2.18 -12.10
CA PRO A 238 -12.01 -1.02 -11.21
C PRO A 238 -12.97 -1.20 -10.03
N ALA A 239 -12.68 -0.55 -8.90
CA ALA A 239 -13.64 -0.34 -7.84
C ALA A 239 -14.26 1.05 -7.98
N TYR A 240 -15.58 1.12 -7.84
CA TYR A 240 -16.34 2.36 -7.97
C TYR A 240 -16.93 2.74 -6.61
N PHE A 241 -16.60 3.93 -6.13
CA PHE A 241 -17.15 4.50 -4.91
C PHE A 241 -18.15 5.60 -5.24
N LYS A 242 -19.38 5.46 -4.75
CA LYS A 242 -20.40 6.50 -4.84
C LYS A 242 -20.36 7.38 -3.60
N CYS A 243 -20.30 8.69 -3.80
CA CYS A 243 -20.12 9.69 -2.78
C CYS A 243 -20.69 11.02 -3.28
N ASN A 244 -21.60 11.66 -2.56
CA ASN A 244 -22.18 12.96 -2.93
C ASN A 244 -22.78 13.01 -4.35
N GLY A 245 -23.38 11.89 -4.80
CA GLY A 245 -23.93 11.77 -6.16
C GLY A 245 -22.88 11.64 -7.27
N LYS A 246 -21.60 11.58 -6.93
CA LYS A 246 -20.46 11.34 -7.84
C LYS A 246 -19.99 9.90 -7.73
N THR A 247 -19.27 9.46 -8.76
CA THR A 247 -18.67 8.13 -8.84
C THR A 247 -17.16 8.28 -9.03
N ILE A 248 -16.37 7.75 -8.09
CA ILE A 248 -14.91 7.75 -8.14
C ILE A 248 -14.44 6.34 -8.49
N ALA A 249 -13.65 6.20 -9.54
CA ALA A 249 -13.06 4.92 -9.96
C ALA A 249 -11.65 4.76 -9.41
N PHE A 250 -11.36 3.58 -8.84
CA PHE A 250 -10.03 3.18 -8.39
C PHE A 250 -9.52 2.02 -9.24
N ILE A 251 -8.36 2.18 -9.83
CA ILE A 251 -7.65 1.17 -10.62
C ILE A 251 -6.29 0.95 -9.98
N ALA A 252 -5.83 -0.30 -9.86
CA ALA A 252 -4.46 -0.56 -9.45
C ALA A 252 -3.80 -1.57 -10.39
N ALA A 253 -2.52 -1.34 -10.67
CA ALA A 253 -1.71 -2.22 -11.49
C ALA A 253 -0.25 -2.23 -11.03
N THR A 254 0.52 -3.28 -11.40
CA THR A 254 1.95 -3.33 -11.12
C THR A 254 2.77 -3.46 -12.40
N GLN A 255 3.87 -2.73 -12.43
CA GLN A 255 4.87 -2.79 -13.50
C GLN A 255 6.08 -3.67 -13.11
N ILE A 256 6.08 -4.21 -11.87
CA ILE A 256 7.23 -4.95 -11.37
C ILE A 256 7.24 -6.38 -11.90
N GLU A 257 8.38 -6.75 -12.49
CA GLU A 257 8.66 -8.10 -12.98
C GLU A 257 10.16 -8.39 -12.98
N GLY A 258 10.54 -9.55 -12.49
CA GLY A 258 11.87 -10.11 -12.64
C GLY A 258 11.91 -11.10 -13.80
N TYR A 259 12.79 -10.90 -14.79
CA TYR A 259 12.85 -11.79 -15.97
C TYR A 259 13.37 -13.20 -15.64
N ALA A 260 14.40 -13.29 -14.77
CA ALA A 260 15.00 -14.56 -14.39
C ALA A 260 14.21 -15.29 -13.30
N ASN A 261 13.64 -14.52 -12.34
CA ASN A 261 12.80 -15.02 -11.27
C ASN A 261 11.58 -14.10 -11.22
N PRO A 262 10.41 -14.52 -11.71
CA PRO A 262 9.19 -13.72 -11.65
C PRO A 262 8.91 -13.33 -10.20
N GLU A 263 8.81 -12.03 -9.92
CA GLU A 263 8.54 -11.53 -8.57
C GLU A 263 7.07 -11.59 -8.22
N THR A 264 6.22 -11.68 -9.24
CA THR A 264 4.79 -11.85 -9.09
C THR A 264 4.21 -12.73 -10.20
N LYS A 265 2.90 -12.91 -10.19
CA LYS A 265 2.18 -13.66 -11.22
C LYS A 265 1.02 -12.85 -11.76
N GLU A 266 1.03 -12.64 -13.07
CA GLU A 266 -0.12 -12.05 -13.76
C GLU A 266 -1.33 -12.97 -13.68
N ALA A 267 -2.51 -12.39 -13.42
CA ALA A 267 -3.76 -13.10 -13.58
C ALA A 267 -3.98 -13.50 -15.05
N THR A 268 -4.50 -14.70 -15.28
CA THR A 268 -4.88 -15.17 -16.61
C THR A 268 -6.38 -15.44 -16.66
N GLU A 269 -6.92 -15.87 -17.79
CA GLU A 269 -8.33 -16.29 -17.88
C GLU A 269 -8.70 -17.40 -16.87
N ASN A 270 -7.74 -18.26 -16.52
CA ASN A 270 -7.97 -19.46 -15.74
C ASN A 270 -7.11 -19.57 -14.47
N SER A 271 -6.40 -18.51 -14.08
CA SER A 271 -5.57 -18.51 -12.89
C SER A 271 -5.58 -17.17 -12.17
N PRO A 272 -5.56 -17.20 -10.82
CA PRO A 272 -5.47 -15.98 -10.01
C PRO A 272 -4.11 -15.33 -10.16
N GLY A 273 -4.10 -14.02 -9.97
CA GLY A 273 -2.88 -13.22 -10.02
C GLY A 273 -3.19 -11.74 -9.87
N VAL A 274 -2.18 -10.93 -10.14
CA VAL A 274 -2.24 -9.47 -10.12
C VAL A 274 -2.49 -8.90 -11.52
N PHE A 275 -2.97 -7.66 -11.57
CA PHE A 275 -3.02 -6.89 -12.81
C PHE A 275 -1.63 -6.32 -13.10
N ARG A 276 -0.95 -6.86 -14.12
CA ARG A 276 0.34 -6.37 -14.59
C ARG A 276 0.18 -5.38 -15.74
N CYS A 277 0.96 -4.31 -15.71
CA CYS A 277 0.96 -3.28 -16.75
C CYS A 277 2.36 -3.07 -17.36
N LEU A 278 3.07 -4.17 -17.68
CA LEU A 278 4.39 -4.13 -18.32
C LEU A 278 4.35 -3.45 -19.70
N ASP A 279 3.22 -3.51 -20.37
CA ASP A 279 2.83 -2.60 -21.43
C ASP A 279 1.52 -1.91 -21.07
N THR A 280 1.30 -0.71 -21.56
CA THR A 280 0.16 0.13 -21.16
C THR A 280 -1.13 -0.17 -21.94
N THR A 281 -1.13 -1.11 -22.87
CA THR A 281 -2.28 -1.36 -23.75
C THR A 281 -3.55 -1.71 -22.98
N ARG A 282 -3.44 -2.65 -22.03
CA ARG A 282 -4.60 -3.11 -21.27
C ARG A 282 -5.05 -2.09 -20.23
N ILE A 283 -4.12 -1.47 -19.50
CA ILE A 283 -4.47 -0.48 -18.48
C ILE A 283 -5.13 0.74 -19.11
N LYS A 284 -4.71 1.17 -20.29
CA LYS A 284 -5.37 2.27 -21.04
C LYS A 284 -6.82 1.93 -21.36
N GLN A 285 -7.11 0.72 -21.85
CA GLN A 285 -8.49 0.29 -22.10
C GLN A 285 -9.35 0.27 -20.81
N VAL A 286 -8.75 -0.15 -19.68
CA VAL A 286 -9.44 -0.15 -18.37
C VAL A 286 -9.71 1.28 -17.91
N ILE A 287 -8.77 2.20 -18.08
CA ILE A 287 -8.93 3.62 -17.74
C ILE A 287 -10.00 4.25 -18.62
N GLU A 288 -9.95 4.09 -19.96
CA GLU A 288 -10.94 4.60 -20.89
C GLU A 288 -12.38 4.10 -20.57
N GLU A 289 -12.50 2.83 -20.17
CA GLU A 289 -13.77 2.26 -19.73
C GLU A 289 -14.24 2.88 -18.40
N ALA A 290 -13.33 3.06 -17.43
CA ALA A 290 -13.63 3.65 -16.13
C ALA A 290 -14.03 5.13 -16.27
N ASP A 291 -13.30 5.91 -17.04
CA ASP A 291 -13.59 7.31 -17.34
C ASP A 291 -15.00 7.48 -17.92
N SER A 292 -15.41 6.57 -18.82
CA SER A 292 -16.78 6.59 -19.38
C SER A 292 -17.89 6.29 -18.37
N LYS A 293 -17.57 5.82 -17.14
CA LYS A 293 -18.51 5.33 -16.12
C LYS A 293 -18.40 6.04 -14.77
N SER A 294 -17.43 6.92 -14.63
CA SER A 294 -17.16 7.65 -13.39
C SER A 294 -16.93 9.14 -13.65
N ASP A 295 -16.96 9.92 -12.59
CA ASP A 295 -16.71 11.36 -12.64
C ASP A 295 -15.23 11.69 -12.37
N PHE A 296 -14.45 10.71 -11.84
CA PHE A 296 -13.03 10.87 -11.52
C PHE A 296 -12.33 9.50 -11.47
N VAL A 297 -11.16 9.39 -12.11
CA VAL A 297 -10.39 8.15 -12.22
C VAL A 297 -9.04 8.25 -11.52
N ILE A 298 -8.82 7.38 -10.53
CA ILE A 298 -7.59 7.29 -9.76
C ILE A 298 -6.85 6.00 -10.13
N CYS A 299 -5.56 6.13 -10.50
CA CYS A 299 -4.69 5.01 -10.78
C CYS A 299 -3.64 4.86 -9.68
N PHE A 300 -3.60 3.71 -9.00
CA PHE A 300 -2.58 3.37 -8.00
C PHE A 300 -1.60 2.36 -8.61
N ILE A 301 -0.36 2.79 -8.86
CA ILE A 301 0.60 2.01 -9.66
C ILE A 301 1.81 1.62 -8.82
N HIS A 302 2.10 0.33 -8.76
CA HIS A 302 3.27 -0.23 -8.08
C HIS A 302 4.42 -0.39 -9.08
N TRP A 303 5.35 0.55 -9.08
CA TRP A 303 6.39 0.69 -10.11
C TRP A 303 7.69 1.32 -9.58
N GLY A 304 8.65 1.50 -10.48
CA GLY A 304 9.91 2.17 -10.16
C GLY A 304 11.02 1.17 -9.83
N LYS A 305 12.08 1.68 -9.21
CA LYS A 305 13.22 0.89 -8.78
C LYS A 305 13.41 1.07 -7.28
N GLU A 306 13.52 -0.05 -6.54
CA GLU A 306 13.74 -0.02 -5.10
C GLU A 306 14.93 0.87 -4.69
N LYS A 307 14.72 1.65 -3.63
CA LYS A 307 15.71 2.56 -3.01
C LYS A 307 16.29 3.58 -3.98
N ASN A 308 15.52 3.96 -5.00
CA ASN A 308 15.91 4.94 -5.99
C ASN A 308 14.85 6.04 -6.06
N ASP A 309 15.21 7.25 -5.64
CA ASP A 309 14.37 8.45 -5.69
C ASP A 309 14.25 9.06 -7.10
N LEU A 310 15.06 8.58 -8.05
CA LEU A 310 14.96 8.99 -9.45
C LEU A 310 13.78 8.32 -10.14
N VAL A 311 12.89 9.11 -10.69
CA VAL A 311 11.83 8.63 -11.57
C VAL A 311 12.44 8.15 -12.88
N MET A 312 12.14 6.90 -13.24
CA MET A 312 12.63 6.31 -14.48
C MET A 312 11.87 6.87 -15.68
N SER A 313 12.53 7.02 -16.83
CA SER A 313 11.90 7.55 -18.03
C SER A 313 10.68 6.73 -18.49
N TRP A 314 10.67 5.43 -18.25
CA TRP A 314 9.53 4.58 -18.55
C TRP A 314 8.35 4.84 -17.57
N GLN A 315 8.58 5.20 -16.28
CA GLN A 315 7.50 5.63 -15.39
C GLN A 315 6.80 6.89 -15.93
N GLN A 316 7.58 7.87 -16.43
CA GLN A 316 7.03 9.08 -17.04
C GLN A 316 6.23 8.79 -18.32
N SER A 317 6.76 7.88 -19.17
CA SER A 317 6.06 7.47 -20.38
C SER A 317 4.75 6.74 -20.08
N GLU A 318 4.77 5.80 -19.13
CA GLU A 318 3.58 5.06 -18.70
C GLU A 318 2.55 5.97 -18.03
N ALA A 319 3.00 6.92 -17.18
CA ALA A 319 2.11 7.95 -16.61
C ALA A 319 1.43 8.78 -17.73
N SER A 320 2.19 9.22 -18.73
CA SER A 320 1.63 9.96 -19.87
C SER A 320 0.61 9.13 -20.66
N ASP A 321 0.85 7.84 -20.84
CA ASP A 321 -0.11 6.93 -21.46
C ASP A 321 -1.41 6.83 -20.65
N MET A 322 -1.32 6.70 -19.31
CA MET A 322 -2.49 6.62 -18.43
C MET A 322 -3.27 7.93 -18.39
N VAL A 323 -2.59 9.07 -18.33
CA VAL A 323 -3.22 10.41 -18.42
C VAL A 323 -3.95 10.56 -19.76
N SER A 324 -3.33 10.16 -20.86
CA SER A 324 -3.96 10.22 -22.19
C SER A 324 -5.20 9.34 -22.34
N ALA A 325 -5.35 8.33 -21.47
CA ALA A 325 -6.49 7.42 -21.41
C ALA A 325 -7.62 7.89 -20.49
N GLY A 326 -7.41 8.99 -19.73
CA GLY A 326 -8.43 9.57 -18.85
C GLY A 326 -8.19 9.38 -17.36
N ALA A 327 -6.95 9.11 -16.92
CA ALA A 327 -6.63 9.15 -15.49
C ALA A 327 -6.57 10.60 -15.00
N ASP A 328 -7.22 10.91 -13.87
CA ASP A 328 -7.28 12.24 -13.24
C ASP A 328 -6.28 12.41 -12.10
N LEU A 329 -5.82 11.29 -11.49
CA LEU A 329 -4.81 11.27 -10.44
C LEU A 329 -4.03 9.96 -10.51
N ILE A 330 -2.69 10.04 -10.45
CA ILE A 330 -1.83 8.85 -10.38
C ILE A 330 -1.04 8.85 -9.08
N ILE A 331 -1.13 7.76 -8.33
CA ILE A 331 -0.41 7.50 -7.07
C ILE A 331 0.49 6.29 -7.26
N GLY A 332 1.76 6.42 -6.92
CA GLY A 332 2.76 5.37 -7.06
C GLY A 332 3.29 4.81 -5.74
N ALA A 333 3.83 3.59 -5.81
CA ALA A 333 4.44 2.85 -4.72
C ALA A 333 5.58 1.95 -5.24
N HIS A 334 6.20 1.10 -4.42
CA HIS A 334 7.25 0.14 -4.70
C HIS A 334 8.68 0.61 -4.45
N SER A 335 9.05 1.84 -4.77
CA SER A 335 10.47 2.24 -4.65
C SER A 335 10.98 2.22 -3.20
N HIS A 336 10.08 2.03 -2.22
CA HIS A 336 10.35 2.06 -0.78
C HIS A 336 11.04 3.36 -0.31
N CYS A 337 10.92 4.41 -1.09
CA CYS A 337 11.34 5.79 -0.80
C CYS A 337 10.44 6.76 -1.55
N LEU A 338 10.46 8.02 -1.16
CA LEU A 338 9.78 9.07 -1.90
C LEU A 338 10.37 9.21 -3.30
N GLN A 339 9.50 9.37 -4.30
CA GLN A 339 9.87 9.82 -5.64
C GLN A 339 9.04 11.05 -5.96
N GLY A 340 9.62 11.98 -6.72
CA GLY A 340 9.04 13.30 -6.94
C GLY A 340 7.63 13.32 -7.52
N ILE A 341 7.05 14.50 -7.49
CA ILE A 341 5.70 14.79 -8.00
C ILE A 341 5.83 15.45 -9.37
N ASP A 342 4.92 15.14 -10.27
CA ASP A 342 4.83 15.74 -11.61
C ASP A 342 3.41 16.20 -11.91
N TYR A 343 3.27 16.99 -12.97
CA TYR A 343 2.00 17.29 -13.63
C TYR A 343 2.15 17.00 -15.13
N ILE A 344 1.40 16.03 -15.61
CA ILE A 344 1.37 15.64 -17.01
C ILE A 344 0.02 16.08 -17.59
N ASP A 345 0.03 16.99 -18.55
CA ASP A 345 -1.17 17.56 -19.18
C ASP A 345 -2.22 18.08 -18.15
N GLY A 346 -1.74 18.58 -17.00
CA GLY A 346 -2.57 19.08 -15.91
C GLY A 346 -2.97 18.06 -14.86
N VAL A 347 -2.68 16.77 -15.08
CA VAL A 347 -2.96 15.68 -14.14
C VAL A 347 -1.78 15.49 -13.19
N PRO A 348 -2.01 15.49 -11.87
CA PRO A 348 -0.96 15.24 -10.87
C PRO A 348 -0.55 13.77 -10.82
N VAL A 349 0.76 13.55 -10.70
CA VAL A 349 1.40 12.24 -10.61
C VAL A 349 2.35 12.22 -9.42
N PHE A 350 2.06 11.44 -8.41
CA PHE A 350 2.97 11.13 -7.30
C PHE A 350 3.68 9.82 -7.62
N TYR A 351 4.95 9.85 -8.00
CA TYR A 351 5.61 8.64 -8.47
C TYR A 351 5.88 7.58 -7.40
N SER A 352 6.08 7.95 -6.15
CA SER A 352 6.08 7.01 -5.02
C SER A 352 5.91 7.72 -3.69
N LEU A 353 5.04 7.16 -2.84
CA LEU A 353 4.82 7.62 -1.47
C LEU A 353 5.79 6.97 -0.46
N GLY A 354 6.60 5.99 -0.88
CA GLY A 354 7.54 5.28 -0.02
C GLY A 354 6.89 4.30 0.95
N ASN A 355 7.68 3.81 1.91
CA ASN A 355 7.21 2.93 2.98
C ASN A 355 6.37 3.70 3.99
N TYR A 356 5.08 3.37 4.09
CA TYR A 356 4.21 4.03 5.06
C TYR A 356 4.26 3.36 6.44
N LEU A 357 4.12 2.03 6.47
CA LEU A 357 4.28 1.22 7.69
C LEU A 357 4.82 -0.17 7.30
N PHE A 358 6.13 -0.29 7.13
CA PHE A 358 6.72 -1.43 6.43
C PHE A 358 7.80 -2.17 7.24
N ASN A 359 8.71 -1.43 7.86
CA ASN A 359 9.85 -2.02 8.57
C ASN A 359 10.28 -1.19 9.78
N SER A 360 11.46 -1.46 10.35
CA SER A 360 11.99 -0.71 11.50
C SER A 360 12.92 0.45 11.12
N ASN A 361 13.24 0.61 9.85
CA ASN A 361 14.16 1.66 9.41
C ASN A 361 13.50 3.03 9.60
N THR A 362 14.32 4.03 9.91
CA THR A 362 13.87 5.43 9.88
C THR A 362 13.93 5.93 8.44
N GLN A 363 12.79 6.26 7.88
CA GLN A 363 12.64 6.68 6.48
C GLN A 363 11.58 7.76 6.34
N ASP A 364 11.81 8.68 5.42
CA ASP A 364 10.80 9.65 5.00
C ASP A 364 9.71 8.95 4.18
N THR A 365 8.49 9.34 4.42
CA THR A 365 7.29 8.91 3.71
C THR A 365 6.25 10.04 3.75
N CYS A 366 5.07 9.81 3.24
CA CYS A 366 4.02 10.82 3.26
C CYS A 366 2.62 10.19 3.32
N LEU A 367 1.66 11.01 3.78
CA LEU A 367 0.24 10.84 3.44
C LEU A 367 -0.08 11.88 2.37
N VAL A 368 -0.75 11.49 1.30
CA VAL A 368 -1.28 12.42 0.30
C VAL A 368 -2.78 12.53 0.49
N THR A 369 -3.32 13.74 0.57
CA THR A 369 -4.77 13.98 0.64
C THR A 369 -5.19 14.81 -0.57
N ALA A 370 -6.13 14.28 -1.34
CA ALA A 370 -6.85 15.00 -2.39
C ALA A 370 -8.22 15.45 -1.86
N THR A 371 -8.54 16.72 -2.01
CA THR A 371 -9.89 17.25 -1.80
C THR A 371 -10.48 17.52 -3.16
N LEU A 372 -11.60 16.88 -3.47
CA LEU A 372 -12.33 17.04 -4.72
C LEU A 372 -13.50 17.97 -4.52
N ASP A 373 -13.69 18.95 -5.42
CA ASP A 373 -14.87 19.79 -5.50
C ASP A 373 -15.95 19.06 -6.31
N CYS A 374 -17.10 18.86 -5.68
CA CYS A 374 -18.27 18.18 -6.24
C CYS A 374 -19.44 19.12 -6.50
N CYS A 375 -19.28 20.45 -6.29
CA CYS A 375 -20.33 21.45 -6.45
C CYS A 375 -20.82 21.58 -7.89
N ALA A 376 -19.94 21.31 -8.88
CA ALA A 376 -20.33 21.40 -10.28
C ALA A 376 -21.17 20.16 -10.67
N SER A 377 -22.27 20.37 -11.37
CA SER A 377 -23.17 19.30 -11.78
C SER A 377 -22.50 18.30 -12.75
N ASP A 378 -21.53 18.76 -13.54
CA ASP A 378 -21.03 18.05 -14.71
C ASP A 378 -19.52 17.69 -14.61
N ALA A 379 -18.82 18.08 -13.53
CA ALA A 379 -17.39 17.78 -13.36
C ALA A 379 -17.03 17.58 -11.89
N VAL A 380 -15.99 16.82 -11.66
CA VAL A 380 -15.29 16.72 -10.38
C VAL A 380 -13.87 17.22 -10.63
N ASP A 381 -13.46 18.25 -9.90
CA ASP A 381 -12.14 18.86 -10.03
C ASP A 381 -11.35 18.70 -8.71
N ILE A 382 -10.03 18.67 -8.80
CA ILE A 382 -9.18 18.72 -7.62
C ILE A 382 -9.16 20.14 -7.05
N GLU A 383 -9.81 20.37 -5.91
CA GLU A 383 -9.75 21.64 -5.17
C GLU A 383 -8.38 21.85 -4.53
N SER A 384 -7.83 20.79 -3.91
CA SER A 384 -6.50 20.83 -3.33
C SER A 384 -5.85 19.44 -3.26
N LEU A 385 -4.52 19.44 -3.31
CA LEU A 385 -3.67 18.29 -3.03
C LEU A 385 -2.71 18.67 -1.89
N GLN A 386 -2.64 17.85 -0.86
CA GLN A 386 -1.70 18.05 0.23
C GLN A 386 -0.77 16.85 0.37
N PHE A 387 0.53 17.10 0.26
CA PHE A 387 1.60 16.19 0.64
C PHE A 387 1.91 16.44 2.11
N VAL A 388 1.59 15.48 2.98
CA VAL A 388 1.82 15.54 4.42
C VAL A 388 3.10 14.75 4.73
N PRO A 389 4.23 15.42 5.03
CA PRO A 389 5.47 14.76 5.41
C PRO A 389 5.31 13.87 6.63
N CYS A 390 5.78 12.63 6.54
CA CYS A 390 5.74 11.66 7.62
C CYS A 390 7.12 10.98 7.76
N ILE A 391 7.35 10.39 8.92
CA ILE A 391 8.53 9.58 9.22
C ILE A 391 8.09 8.22 9.73
N GLN A 392 8.46 7.16 8.98
CA GLN A 392 8.38 5.80 9.46
C GLN A 392 9.61 5.46 10.29
N SER A 393 9.45 4.86 11.46
CA SER A 393 10.55 4.36 12.30
C SER A 393 10.08 3.34 13.32
N GLY A 394 10.80 2.23 13.48
CA GLY A 394 10.61 1.28 14.57
C GLY A 394 9.25 0.55 14.61
N GLY A 395 8.49 0.57 13.52
CA GLY A 395 7.13 0.03 13.43
C GLY A 395 6.03 1.05 13.72
N GLN A 396 6.38 2.33 13.67
CA GLN A 396 5.48 3.49 13.77
C GLN A 396 5.64 4.40 12.57
N THR A 397 4.61 5.19 12.30
CA THR A 397 4.66 6.33 11.37
C THR A 397 4.01 7.53 12.03
N VAL A 398 4.70 8.65 12.00
CA VAL A 398 4.26 9.89 12.63
C VAL A 398 4.32 11.05 11.64
N GLU A 399 3.44 12.03 11.80
CA GLU A 399 3.56 13.30 11.09
C GLU A 399 4.88 13.98 11.47
N ALA A 400 5.60 14.49 10.49
CA ALA A 400 6.91 15.12 10.73
C ALA A 400 6.75 16.37 11.60
N GLY A 401 7.66 16.55 12.57
CA GLY A 401 7.76 17.81 13.32
C GLY A 401 8.32 18.94 12.45
N ASP A 402 8.22 20.19 12.91
CA ASP A 402 8.48 21.40 12.11
C ASP A 402 9.81 21.37 11.32
N ASP A 403 10.90 20.98 11.95
CA ASP A 403 12.22 20.92 11.30
C ASP A 403 12.30 19.83 10.23
N GLU A 404 11.75 18.65 10.52
CA GLU A 404 11.69 17.51 9.61
C GLU A 404 10.68 17.77 8.49
N TRP A 405 9.54 18.39 8.80
CA TRP A 405 8.57 18.83 7.81
C TRP A 405 9.22 19.71 6.76
N ALA A 406 9.87 20.81 7.20
CA ALA A 406 10.56 21.70 6.28
C ALA A 406 11.70 21.04 5.50
N ARG A 407 12.37 20.05 6.10
CA ARG A 407 13.40 19.26 5.43
C ARG A 407 12.81 18.37 4.34
N ILE A 408 11.73 17.63 4.65
CA ILE A 408 11.08 16.70 3.71
C ILE A 408 10.42 17.48 2.56
N ILE A 409 9.73 18.58 2.84
CA ILE A 409 9.17 19.46 1.79
C ILE A 409 10.27 19.93 0.82
N ARG A 410 11.39 20.37 1.36
CA ARG A 410 12.52 20.83 0.51
C ARG A 410 13.11 19.70 -0.32
N TYR A 411 13.22 18.51 0.26
CA TYR A 411 13.70 17.32 -0.44
C TYR A 411 12.74 16.94 -1.56
N GLU A 412 11.45 16.79 -1.26
CA GLU A 412 10.43 16.42 -2.23
C GLU A 412 10.31 17.44 -3.36
N GLN A 413 10.36 18.75 -3.04
CA GLN A 413 10.42 19.81 -4.04
C GLN A 413 11.61 19.66 -4.98
N GLY A 414 12.78 19.26 -4.45
CA GLY A 414 14.04 19.11 -5.22
C GLY A 414 14.08 17.91 -6.14
N ILE A 415 13.24 16.89 -5.91
CA ILE A 415 13.08 15.70 -6.76
C ILE A 415 11.82 15.72 -7.62
N SER A 416 10.93 16.70 -7.40
CA SER A 416 9.70 16.90 -8.17
C SER A 416 9.96 17.61 -9.50
N TYR A 417 9.09 17.39 -10.46
CA TYR A 417 9.22 17.95 -11.81
C TYR A 417 8.41 19.25 -11.96
N TYR A 418 7.21 19.19 -12.53
CA TYR A 418 6.38 20.37 -12.77
C TYR A 418 5.38 20.62 -11.62
N ALA A 419 5.76 20.27 -10.40
CA ALA A 419 4.99 20.53 -9.19
C ALA A 419 5.70 21.53 -8.27
N ALA A 420 4.95 22.44 -7.65
CA ALA A 420 5.40 23.30 -6.58
C ALA A 420 4.71 22.87 -5.29
N ILE A 421 5.49 22.77 -4.20
CA ILE A 421 5.02 22.38 -2.86
C ILE A 421 5.24 23.56 -1.93
N ASP A 422 4.18 24.07 -1.32
CA ASP A 422 4.28 25.17 -0.35
C ASP A 422 4.73 24.71 1.04
N GLU A 423 4.90 25.63 1.96
CA GLU A 423 5.35 25.37 3.33
C GLU A 423 4.35 24.53 4.15
N ASN A 424 3.08 24.48 3.73
CA ASN A 424 2.02 23.68 4.34
C ASN A 424 1.82 22.31 3.65
N GLY A 425 2.63 22.03 2.63
CA GLY A 425 2.55 20.81 1.85
C GLY A 425 1.53 20.83 0.71
N TYR A 426 0.89 21.96 0.42
CA TYR A 426 -0.02 22.02 -0.74
C TYR A 426 0.75 21.98 -2.05
N VAL A 427 0.28 21.10 -2.93
CA VAL A 427 0.88 20.81 -4.22
C VAL A 427 0.10 21.48 -5.33
N THR A 428 0.79 22.23 -6.18
CA THR A 428 0.21 22.92 -7.33
C THR A 428 1.07 22.73 -8.56
N TYR A 429 0.46 22.91 -9.75
CA TYR A 429 1.22 22.93 -11.00
C TYR A 429 2.26 24.06 -11.00
N SER A 430 3.46 23.75 -11.50
CA SER A 430 4.53 24.71 -11.76
C SER A 430 4.96 24.65 -13.23
N SER A 431 5.09 25.80 -13.87
CA SER A 431 5.67 25.87 -15.23
C SER A 431 7.18 25.59 -15.27
N SER A 432 7.81 25.49 -14.10
CA SER A 432 9.25 25.23 -13.96
C SER A 432 9.48 23.80 -13.49
N ASN A 433 10.39 23.10 -14.16
CA ASN A 433 10.88 21.80 -13.68
C ASN A 433 11.81 22.03 -12.48
N HIS A 434 11.48 21.46 -11.32
CA HIS A 434 12.23 21.59 -10.07
C HIS A 434 13.23 20.46 -9.84
N ASN A 435 13.17 19.37 -10.63
CA ASN A 435 14.03 18.22 -10.45
C ASN A 435 15.50 18.58 -10.75
N THR A 436 16.30 18.63 -9.70
CA THR A 436 17.75 18.92 -9.80
C THR A 436 18.56 17.75 -10.36
N GLN A 437 17.95 16.58 -10.44
CA GLN A 437 18.54 15.34 -10.99
C GLN A 437 18.12 15.13 -12.46
N HIS A 438 17.41 16.08 -13.04
CA HIS A 438 16.95 16.03 -14.42
C HIS A 438 18.12 15.80 -15.39
N GLY A 439 18.01 14.80 -16.24
CA GLY A 439 19.06 14.37 -17.16
C GLY A 439 20.03 13.31 -16.63
N MET A 440 19.98 12.96 -15.35
CA MET A 440 20.73 11.80 -14.81
C MET A 440 20.00 10.48 -15.05
N ASN A 441 18.69 10.53 -15.31
CA ASN A 441 17.85 9.36 -15.53
C ASN A 441 17.80 8.98 -17.02
N THR A 442 18.94 8.60 -17.56
CA THR A 442 19.07 8.18 -18.97
C THR A 442 19.05 6.66 -19.15
N SER A 443 18.56 5.91 -18.18
CA SER A 443 18.42 4.46 -18.40
C SER A 443 17.47 4.23 -19.57
N PRO A 444 17.90 3.54 -20.64
CA PRO A 444 17.03 3.21 -21.76
C PRO A 444 15.82 2.42 -21.25
N MET A 445 14.68 2.58 -21.92
CA MET A 445 13.55 1.69 -21.72
C MET A 445 14.05 0.25 -21.70
N ARG A 446 13.54 -0.56 -20.79
CA ARG A 446 13.81 -1.99 -20.75
C ARG A 446 13.46 -2.56 -22.13
N GLU A 447 14.47 -2.74 -23.00
CA GLU A 447 14.29 -3.60 -24.16
C GLU A 447 14.05 -5.01 -23.61
N PRO A 448 13.03 -5.73 -24.10
CA PRO A 448 12.85 -7.13 -23.76
C PRO A 448 14.15 -7.86 -24.13
N GLU A 449 14.80 -8.50 -23.15
CA GLU A 449 15.95 -9.37 -23.44
C GLU A 449 15.46 -10.43 -24.45
N GLU A 450 16.01 -10.40 -25.65
CA GLU A 450 15.78 -11.46 -26.64
C GLU A 450 16.16 -12.78 -25.97
N LYS A 451 15.19 -13.68 -25.88
CA LYS A 451 15.46 -15.06 -25.49
C LYS A 451 16.50 -15.61 -26.47
N GLU A 452 17.74 -15.80 -26.02
CA GLU A 452 18.64 -16.65 -26.74
C GLU A 452 17.93 -18.00 -26.91
N SER A 453 17.59 -18.32 -28.16
CA SER A 453 17.10 -19.62 -28.54
C SER A 453 18.24 -20.60 -28.33
N ASP A 454 18.14 -21.45 -27.30
CA ASP A 454 18.97 -22.66 -27.19
C ASP A 454 18.72 -23.50 -28.43
N GLU A 455 19.73 -23.55 -29.30
CA GLU A 455 19.95 -24.61 -30.30
C GLU A 455 20.73 -25.77 -29.68
#